data_9545d3283ff3e38b6bcf93adc67c2e1b
#
_entry.id   9545d3283ff3e38b6bcf93adc67c2e1b
#
_cell.length_a   1.000
_cell.length_b   1.000
_cell.length_c   1.000
_cell.angle_alpha   90.00
_cell.angle_beta   90.00
_cell.angle_gamma   90.00
#
_symmetry.space_group_name_H-M   'P 1'
#
loop_
_entity.id
_entity.type
_entity.pdbx_description
1 polymer ?
#
loop_
_entity_poly.entity_id
_entity_poly.type
_entity_poly.pdbx_seq_one_letter_code
_entity_poly.pdbx_strand_id
1 'polypeptide(L)'
;MIDYISTNLNNSLLNKLVNDILQSNVIYLYAQGDNRILCNYIQTKFSSLFIPVVICDIDFENTYFSQGKLLIVISTNGTIFRLDKKLISKIKKLNIKTWLITCNDDISINFFDEKLIVPSLENKYNEYSIKYIIDIILASVHLMRGKY
;
A
#
# COMPACT_ATOMS: atom_id res chain seq x y z
N MET A 1 -9.48 1.69 -19.65
CA MET A 1 -9.21 1.52 -18.19
C MET A 1 -8.07 2.42 -17.69
N ILE A 2 -6.93 2.43 -18.35
CA ILE A 2 -5.78 3.27 -17.95
C ILE A 2 -6.14 4.75 -17.95
N ASP A 3 -6.83 5.24 -18.99
CA ASP A 3 -7.26 6.64 -19.04
C ASP A 3 -8.24 6.98 -17.91
N TYR A 4 -9.12 6.05 -17.55
CA TYR A 4 -10.05 6.25 -16.45
C TYR A 4 -9.31 6.39 -15.13
N ILE A 5 -8.32 5.54 -14.87
CA ILE A 5 -7.50 5.61 -13.66
C ILE A 5 -6.74 6.93 -13.62
N SER A 6 -6.07 7.30 -14.70
CA SER A 6 -5.28 8.53 -14.78
C SER A 6 -6.13 9.78 -14.55
N THR A 7 -7.36 9.79 -15.06
CA THR A 7 -8.28 10.93 -14.92
C THR A 7 -8.85 11.05 -13.50
N ASN A 8 -9.12 9.92 -12.83
CA ASN A 8 -9.84 9.90 -11.56
C ASN A 8 -8.94 9.66 -10.34
N LEU A 9 -7.65 9.41 -10.56
CA LEU A 9 -6.70 9.21 -9.46
C LEU A 9 -6.38 10.54 -8.76
N ASN A 10 -6.32 10.51 -7.43
CA ASN A 10 -5.84 11.64 -6.65
C ASN A 10 -4.30 11.69 -6.71
N ASN A 11 -3.77 12.48 -7.63
CA ASN A 11 -2.33 12.61 -7.83
C ASN A 11 -1.60 13.23 -6.64
N SER A 12 -2.27 14.09 -5.90
CA SER A 12 -1.70 14.69 -4.67
C SER A 12 -1.43 13.62 -3.61
N LEU A 13 -2.38 12.70 -3.40
CA LEU A 13 -2.19 11.57 -2.48
C LEU A 13 -1.13 10.60 -2.99
N LEU A 14 -1.10 10.33 -4.29
CA LEU A 14 -0.07 9.48 -4.88
C LEU A 14 1.33 10.05 -4.61
N ASN A 15 1.52 11.34 -4.85
CA ASN A 15 2.80 12.01 -4.60
C ASN A 15 3.18 11.99 -3.12
N LYS A 16 2.20 12.15 -2.25
CA LYS A 16 2.41 12.06 -0.80
C LYS A 16 2.90 10.67 -0.38
N LEU A 17 2.29 9.62 -0.93
CA LEU A 17 2.73 8.24 -0.67
C LEU A 17 4.16 8.02 -1.16
N VAL A 18 4.49 8.46 -2.36
CA VAL A 18 5.85 8.36 -2.90
C VAL A 18 6.85 9.05 -2.00
N ASN A 19 6.54 10.25 -1.52
CA ASN A 19 7.40 10.98 -0.59
C ASN A 19 7.56 10.24 0.75
N ASP A 20 6.49 9.69 1.28
CA ASP A 20 6.55 8.90 2.51
C ASP A 20 7.45 7.67 2.35
N ILE A 21 7.39 7.02 1.20
CA ILE A 21 8.26 5.89 0.86
C ILE A 21 9.73 6.32 0.82
N LEU A 22 10.02 7.42 0.12
CA LEU A 22 11.38 7.91 -0.04
C LEU A 22 12.02 8.35 1.28
N GLN A 23 11.22 8.81 2.23
CA GLN A 23 11.69 9.25 3.54
C GLN A 23 11.75 8.12 4.58
N SER A 24 11.29 6.93 4.24
CA SER A 24 11.24 5.81 5.18
C SER A 24 12.54 5.02 5.16
N ASN A 25 13.03 4.63 6.34
CA ASN A 25 14.19 3.76 6.48
C ASN A 25 13.84 2.31 6.18
N VAL A 26 12.67 1.86 6.62
CA VAL A 26 12.13 0.53 6.39
C VAL A 26 10.64 0.67 6.11
N ILE A 27 10.16 -0.05 5.10
CA ILE A 27 8.75 -0.09 4.74
C ILE A 27 8.20 -1.47 5.12
N TYR A 28 7.09 -1.47 5.85
CA TYR A 28 6.34 -2.68 6.12
C TYR A 28 5.20 -2.81 5.13
N LEU A 29 5.04 -3.99 4.54
CA LEU A 29 3.94 -4.31 3.65
C LEU A 29 3.05 -5.39 4.27
N TYR A 30 1.75 -5.21 4.15
CA TYR A 30 0.77 -6.20 4.56
C TYR A 30 -0.28 -6.38 3.49
N ALA A 31 -0.59 -7.63 3.19
CA ALA A 31 -1.71 -8.02 2.33
C ALA A 31 -2.13 -9.43 2.64
N GLN A 32 -3.33 -9.80 2.22
CA GLN A 32 -3.84 -11.17 2.29
C GLN A 32 -4.18 -11.67 0.89
N GLY A 33 -4.22 -13.00 0.73
CA GLY A 33 -4.58 -13.63 -0.52
C GLY A 33 -3.62 -13.30 -1.66
N ASP A 34 -4.17 -13.06 -2.84
CA ASP A 34 -3.41 -12.80 -4.06
C ASP A 34 -2.56 -11.54 -3.99
N ASN A 35 -2.94 -10.57 -3.17
CA ASN A 35 -2.17 -9.34 -2.99
C ASN A 35 -0.81 -9.57 -2.33
N ARG A 36 -0.58 -10.71 -1.68
CA ARG A 36 0.75 -11.05 -1.16
C ARG A 36 1.79 -11.19 -2.28
N ILE A 37 1.36 -11.60 -3.46
CA ILE A 37 2.24 -11.63 -4.65
C ILE A 37 2.73 -10.22 -4.97
N LEU A 38 1.87 -9.21 -4.87
CA LEU A 38 2.26 -7.81 -5.04
C LEU A 38 3.27 -7.36 -3.98
N CYS A 39 3.13 -7.81 -2.75
CA CYS A 39 4.12 -7.51 -1.70
C CYS A 39 5.50 -8.04 -2.07
N ASN A 40 5.60 -9.27 -2.57
CA ASN A 40 6.87 -9.83 -3.03
C ASN A 40 7.44 -9.06 -4.22
N TYR A 41 6.60 -8.66 -5.14
CA TYR A 41 6.98 -7.85 -6.31
C TYR A 41 7.55 -6.50 -5.88
N ILE A 42 6.87 -5.80 -4.97
CA ILE A 42 7.34 -4.52 -4.43
C ILE A 42 8.68 -4.69 -3.71
N GLN A 43 8.79 -5.71 -2.87
CA GLN A 43 10.02 -5.97 -2.12
C GLN A 43 11.20 -6.18 -3.08
N THR A 44 11.02 -6.96 -4.14
CA THR A 44 12.05 -7.21 -5.14
C THR A 44 12.47 -5.92 -5.85
N LYS A 45 11.50 -5.10 -6.25
CA LYS A 45 11.79 -3.84 -6.94
C LYS A 45 12.50 -2.83 -6.03
N PHE A 46 12.08 -2.72 -4.78
CA PHE A 46 12.70 -1.79 -3.84
C PHE A 46 14.08 -2.24 -3.38
N SER A 47 14.37 -3.55 -3.39
CA SER A 47 15.71 -4.05 -3.10
C SER A 47 16.76 -3.47 -4.04
N SER A 48 16.45 -3.33 -5.32
CA SER A 48 17.37 -2.74 -6.31
C SER A 48 17.64 -1.25 -6.05
N LEU A 49 16.79 -0.60 -5.28
CA LEU A 49 16.93 0.82 -4.89
C LEU A 49 17.47 0.99 -3.47
N PHE A 50 17.88 -0.09 -2.83
CA PHE A 50 18.37 -0.10 -1.44
C PHE A 50 17.33 0.42 -0.44
N ILE A 51 16.04 0.18 -0.73
CA ILE A 51 14.94 0.48 0.19
C ILE A 51 14.52 -0.84 0.85
N PRO A 52 14.80 -1.01 2.15
CA PRO A 52 14.42 -2.24 2.86
C PRO A 52 12.91 -2.36 2.99
N VAL A 53 12.39 -3.53 2.66
CA VAL A 53 10.97 -3.86 2.78
C VAL A 53 10.82 -5.13 3.59
N VAL A 54 9.95 -5.08 4.59
CA VAL A 54 9.58 -6.23 5.41
C VAL A 54 8.13 -6.59 5.10
N ILE A 55 7.89 -7.81 4.66
CA ILE A 55 6.53 -8.32 4.44
C ILE A 55 6.04 -8.89 5.77
N CYS A 56 4.96 -8.32 6.30
CA CYS A 56 4.38 -8.72 7.57
C CYS A 56 3.73 -10.10 7.47
N ASP A 57 3.76 -10.85 8.58
CA ASP A 57 2.98 -12.07 8.70
C ASP A 57 1.48 -11.76 8.63
N ILE A 58 0.69 -12.76 8.26
CA ILE A 58 -0.77 -12.62 8.08
C ILE A 58 -1.45 -12.14 9.35
N ASP A 59 -0.97 -12.54 10.50
CA ASP A 59 -1.52 -12.18 11.81
C ASP A 59 -0.76 -11.06 12.54
N PHE A 60 0.31 -10.54 11.97
CA PHE A 60 1.23 -9.57 12.58
C PHE A 60 1.98 -10.08 13.82
N GLU A 61 1.84 -11.35 14.22
CA GLU A 61 2.39 -11.82 15.50
C GLU A 61 3.90 -11.79 15.56
N ASN A 62 4.56 -12.02 14.43
CA ASN A 62 6.02 -12.09 14.35
C ASN A 62 6.65 -10.83 13.73
N THR A 63 5.89 -9.75 13.60
CA THR A 63 6.40 -8.52 13.00
C THR A 63 6.70 -7.49 14.09
N TYR A 64 7.94 -7.02 14.10
CA TYR A 64 8.39 -5.95 15.00
C TYR A 64 8.57 -4.67 14.22
N PHE A 65 7.82 -3.62 14.58
CA PHE A 65 7.80 -2.34 13.87
C PHE A 65 8.79 -1.32 14.44
N SER A 66 9.85 -1.79 15.12
CA SER A 66 10.76 -0.93 15.84
C SER A 66 11.65 -0.04 14.98
N GLN A 67 11.92 -0.44 13.74
CA GLN A 67 12.87 0.27 12.86
C GLN A 67 12.20 1.02 11.72
N GLY A 68 10.96 0.68 11.40
CA GLY A 68 10.23 1.29 10.30
C GLY A 68 9.27 2.36 10.78
N LYS A 69 8.93 3.27 9.87
CA LYS A 69 7.98 4.36 10.13
C LYS A 69 6.78 4.34 9.23
N LEU A 70 6.67 3.34 8.36
CA LEU A 70 5.62 3.27 7.36
C LEU A 70 5.11 1.85 7.19
N LEU A 71 3.81 1.68 7.32
CA LEU A 71 3.11 0.44 6.96
C LEU A 71 2.19 0.74 5.77
N ILE A 72 2.30 -0.04 4.72
CA ILE A 72 1.38 0.01 3.57
C ILE A 72 0.59 -1.28 3.55
N VAL A 73 -0.73 -1.17 3.63
CA VAL A 73 -1.67 -2.28 3.51
C VAL A 73 -2.29 -2.23 2.12
N ILE A 74 -2.28 -3.34 1.42
CA ILE A 74 -2.92 -3.48 0.11
C ILE A 74 -4.12 -4.41 0.26
N SER A 75 -5.30 -3.87 0.00
CA SER A 75 -6.54 -4.64 0.05
C SER A 75 -7.44 -4.20 -1.11
N THR A 76 -7.48 -4.99 -2.16
CA THR A 76 -8.17 -4.64 -3.41
C THR A 76 -9.61 -4.21 -3.17
N ASN A 77 -10.38 -4.99 -2.42
CA ASN A 77 -11.80 -4.74 -2.19
C ASN A 77 -12.12 -4.34 -0.74
N GLY A 78 -11.13 -4.26 0.13
CA GLY A 78 -11.33 -3.94 1.55
C GLY A 78 -12.02 -5.06 2.34
N THR A 79 -12.13 -6.26 1.78
CA THR A 79 -12.88 -7.38 2.39
C THR A 79 -12.29 -7.82 3.72
N ILE A 80 -10.96 -7.76 3.87
CA ILE A 80 -10.28 -8.15 5.12
C ILE A 80 -10.79 -7.38 6.34
N PHE A 81 -11.25 -6.13 6.16
CA PHE A 81 -11.71 -5.27 7.25
C PHE A 81 -13.10 -5.63 7.74
N ARG A 82 -13.83 -6.45 7.00
CA ARG A 82 -15.12 -6.99 7.45
C ARG A 82 -14.94 -8.27 8.25
N LEU A 83 -13.87 -9.03 7.94
CA LEU A 83 -13.66 -10.39 8.43
C LEU A 83 -12.69 -10.46 9.60
N ASP A 84 -11.78 -9.51 9.72
CA ASP A 84 -10.69 -9.57 10.68
C ASP A 84 -10.65 -8.34 11.59
N LYS A 85 -11.45 -8.38 12.66
CA LYS A 85 -11.50 -7.32 13.67
C LYS A 85 -10.21 -7.23 14.50
N LYS A 86 -9.50 -8.33 14.65
CA LYS A 86 -8.22 -8.35 15.38
C LYS A 86 -7.17 -7.57 14.60
N LEU A 87 -7.14 -7.72 13.29
CA LEU A 87 -6.25 -6.97 12.41
C LEU A 87 -6.48 -5.47 12.54
N ILE A 88 -7.74 -5.04 12.49
CA ILE A 88 -8.11 -3.63 12.66
C ILE A 88 -7.61 -3.10 14.00
N SER A 89 -7.84 -3.84 15.08
CA SER A 89 -7.39 -3.46 16.42
C SER A 89 -5.88 -3.32 16.48
N LYS A 90 -5.13 -4.22 15.86
CA LYS A 90 -3.67 -4.17 15.80
C LYS A 90 -3.17 -2.95 15.02
N ILE A 91 -3.78 -2.68 13.87
CA ILE A 91 -3.42 -1.51 13.04
C ILE A 91 -3.64 -0.21 13.81
N LYS A 92 -4.79 -0.08 14.48
CA LYS A 92 -5.11 1.12 15.27
C LYS A 92 -4.11 1.40 16.40
N LYS A 93 -3.45 0.38 16.90
CA LYS A 93 -2.47 0.49 18.00
C LYS A 93 -1.06 0.77 17.52
N LEU A 94 -0.80 0.72 16.22
CA LEU A 94 0.54 0.96 15.70
C LEU A 94 0.94 2.42 15.86
N ASN A 95 2.16 2.65 16.29
CA ASN A 95 2.72 3.99 16.45
C ASN A 95 3.62 4.35 15.26
N ILE A 96 3.18 3.98 14.07
CA ILE A 96 3.84 4.30 12.80
C ILE A 96 2.80 4.80 11.81
N LYS A 97 3.24 5.50 10.77
CA LYS A 97 2.33 5.99 9.74
C LYS A 97 1.76 4.82 8.92
N THR A 98 0.47 4.85 8.68
CA THR A 98 -0.24 3.78 7.97
C THR A 98 -0.91 4.30 6.72
N TRP A 99 -0.76 3.55 5.63
CA TRP A 99 -1.42 3.78 4.35
C TRP A 99 -2.24 2.56 3.96
N LEU A 100 -3.40 2.81 3.36
CA LEU A 100 -4.19 1.79 2.70
C LEU A 100 -4.24 2.08 1.20
N ILE A 101 -3.97 1.08 0.38
CA ILE A 101 -4.19 1.11 -1.07
C ILE A 101 -5.34 0.15 -1.38
N THR A 102 -6.43 0.67 -1.91
CA THR A 102 -7.66 -0.11 -2.14
C THR A 102 -8.50 0.51 -3.25
N CYS A 103 -9.37 -0.29 -3.87
CA CYS A 103 -10.42 0.21 -4.75
C CYS A 103 -11.72 0.53 -3.99
N ASN A 104 -11.81 0.16 -2.72
CA ASN A 104 -13.01 0.40 -1.90
C ASN A 104 -12.98 1.81 -1.31
N ASP A 105 -13.93 2.64 -1.68
CA ASP A 105 -14.06 4.02 -1.22
C ASP A 105 -14.94 4.19 0.03
N ASP A 106 -15.28 3.10 0.70
CA ASP A 106 -16.10 3.13 1.92
C ASP A 106 -15.44 3.98 3.01
N ILE A 107 -16.13 5.02 3.42
CA ILE A 107 -15.66 5.94 4.47
C ILE A 107 -15.58 5.30 5.86
N SER A 108 -16.22 4.16 6.07
CA SER A 108 -16.13 3.43 7.34
C SER A 108 -14.73 2.86 7.59
N ILE A 109 -13.91 2.71 6.55
CA ILE A 109 -12.50 2.34 6.68
C ILE A 109 -11.69 3.61 6.98
N ASN A 110 -11.70 4.06 8.23
CA ASN A 110 -11.12 5.36 8.63
C ASN A 110 -10.01 5.26 9.67
N PHE A 111 -9.44 4.07 9.86
CA PHE A 111 -8.42 3.85 10.88
C PHE A 111 -6.98 3.86 10.34
N PHE A 112 -6.81 4.19 9.06
CA PHE A 112 -5.50 4.47 8.46
C PHE A 112 -5.22 5.96 8.48
N ASP A 113 -3.96 6.34 8.59
CA ASP A 113 -3.59 7.75 8.49
C ASP A 113 -3.91 8.33 7.12
N GLU A 114 -3.68 7.56 6.06
CA GLU A 114 -3.98 7.95 4.70
C GLU A 114 -4.53 6.77 3.90
N LYS A 115 -5.38 7.07 2.93
CA LYS A 115 -5.92 6.08 1.99
C LYS A 115 -5.70 6.54 0.55
N LEU A 116 -5.11 5.69 -0.26
CA LEU A 116 -5.09 5.88 -1.71
C LEU A 116 -6.20 5.02 -2.32
N ILE A 117 -7.27 5.66 -2.75
CA ILE A 117 -8.37 4.99 -3.42
C ILE A 117 -8.04 4.89 -4.90
N VAL A 118 -7.92 3.66 -5.38
CA VAL A 118 -7.58 3.38 -6.77
C VAL A 118 -8.86 3.32 -7.60
N PRO A 119 -9.03 4.20 -8.59
CA PRO A 119 -10.21 4.17 -9.45
C PRO A 119 -10.28 2.88 -10.26
N SER A 120 -11.49 2.35 -10.42
CA SER A 120 -11.74 1.19 -11.27
C SER A 120 -13.10 1.32 -11.93
N LEU A 121 -13.17 0.98 -13.22
CA LEU A 121 -14.42 1.04 -13.99
C LEU A 121 -15.48 0.07 -13.45
N GLU A 122 -15.04 -1.14 -13.13
CA GLU A 122 -15.90 -2.21 -12.62
C GLU A 122 -15.10 -3.07 -11.64
N ASN A 123 -15.79 -3.68 -10.69
CA ASN A 123 -15.14 -4.51 -9.66
C ASN A 123 -14.26 -5.63 -10.24
N LYS A 124 -14.63 -6.19 -11.38
CA LYS A 124 -13.84 -7.25 -12.03
C LYS A 124 -12.47 -6.79 -12.50
N TYR A 125 -12.23 -5.47 -12.59
CA TYR A 125 -10.94 -4.91 -12.99
C TYR A 125 -10.11 -4.39 -11.83
N ASN A 126 -10.59 -4.53 -10.59
CA ASN A 126 -9.92 -3.98 -9.42
C ASN A 126 -8.47 -4.46 -9.27
N GLU A 127 -8.21 -5.75 -9.48
CA GLU A 127 -6.85 -6.30 -9.37
C GLU A 127 -5.90 -5.67 -10.38
N TYR A 128 -6.36 -5.46 -11.61
CA TYR A 128 -5.56 -4.82 -12.66
C TYR A 128 -5.28 -3.35 -12.32
N SER A 129 -6.28 -2.67 -11.78
CA SER A 129 -6.14 -1.26 -11.36
C SER A 129 -5.12 -1.12 -10.24
N ILE A 130 -5.17 -1.97 -9.24
CA ILE A 130 -4.19 -2.01 -8.15
C ILE A 130 -2.79 -2.26 -8.69
N LYS A 131 -2.63 -3.27 -9.55
CA LYS A 131 -1.32 -3.60 -10.15
C LYS A 131 -0.75 -2.42 -10.93
N TYR A 132 -1.60 -1.76 -11.71
CA TYR A 132 -1.21 -0.58 -12.49
C TYR A 132 -0.70 0.55 -11.58
N ILE A 133 -1.42 0.84 -10.50
CA ILE A 133 -1.01 1.88 -9.55
C ILE A 133 0.29 1.49 -8.83
N ILE A 134 0.44 0.23 -8.46
CA ILE A 134 1.70 -0.25 -7.87
C ILE A 134 2.87 0.00 -8.84
N ASP A 135 2.70 -0.31 -10.12
CA ASP A 135 3.74 -0.04 -11.12
C ASP A 135 4.06 1.44 -11.25
N ILE A 136 3.05 2.32 -11.17
CA ILE A 136 3.27 3.78 -11.18
C ILE A 136 4.03 4.24 -9.94
N ILE A 137 3.68 3.73 -8.77
CA ILE A 137 4.40 4.04 -7.52
C ILE A 137 5.87 3.62 -7.64
N LEU A 138 6.11 2.39 -8.09
CA LEU A 138 7.47 1.87 -8.26
C LEU A 138 8.28 2.71 -9.25
N ALA A 139 7.68 3.05 -10.39
CA ALA A 139 8.34 3.91 -11.40
C ALA A 139 8.65 5.30 -10.82
N SER A 140 7.72 5.89 -10.08
CA SER A 140 7.90 7.20 -9.46
C SER A 140 9.01 7.20 -8.43
N VAL A 141 9.05 6.18 -7.57
CA VAL A 141 10.11 6.01 -6.57
C VAL A 141 11.46 5.82 -7.26
N HIS A 142 11.51 5.02 -8.30
CA HIS A 142 12.73 4.79 -9.07
C HIS A 142 13.28 6.08 -9.67
N LEU A 143 12.41 6.86 -10.32
CA LEU A 143 12.79 8.14 -10.91
C LEU A 143 13.31 9.14 -9.86
N MET A 144 12.63 9.24 -8.74
CA MET A 144 13.01 10.18 -7.68
C MET A 144 14.29 9.74 -6.97
N ARG A 145 14.46 8.42 -6.73
CA ARG A 145 15.65 7.87 -6.08
C ARG A 145 16.88 8.02 -6.97
N GLY A 146 16.74 7.88 -8.29
CA GLY A 146 17.84 8.01 -9.25
C GLY A 146 18.39 9.43 -9.38
N LYS A 147 17.72 10.44 -8.82
CA LYS A 147 18.17 11.84 -8.81
C LYS A 147 19.09 12.17 -7.64
N TYR A 148 19.21 11.26 -6.71
CA TYR A 148 20.05 11.40 -5.53
C TYR A 148 21.17 10.36 -5.57
#